data_b3d82c03407c3927465218d8322d8d33
#
_entry.id   b3d82c03407c3927465218d8322d8d33
#
_cell.length_a   1.000
_cell.length_b   1.000
_cell.length_c   1.000
_cell.angle_alpha   90.00
_cell.angle_beta   90.00
_cell.angle_gamma   90.00
#
_symmetry.space_group_name_H-M   'P 1'
#
loop_
_entity.id
_entity.type
_entity.pdbx_description
1 polymer ?
#
loop_
_entity_poly.entity_id
_entity_poly.type
_entity_poly.pdbx_seq_one_letter_code
_entity_poly.pdbx_strand_id
1 'polypeptide(L)'
;MPLNRGHGMSKHLRSARHKALIAALKAARESAGITQRELARRLDRAHSFVGKIESGERQLNVLEFCEYADTLGADGAELLRTVLRARG
;
A
#
# COMPACT_ATOMS: atom_id res chain seq x y z
N MET A 1 -17.41 15.35 -15.98
CA MET A 1 -16.91 15.42 -15.46
C MET A 1 -15.95 15.62 -15.25
N PRO A 2 -15.59 15.87 -15.08
CA PRO A 2 -14.69 16.09 -14.86
C PRO A 2 -13.85 16.18 -14.41
N LEU A 3 -13.42 16.32 -14.38
CA LEU A 3 -12.72 16.50 -14.10
C LEU A 3 -11.82 16.74 -13.36
N ASN A 4 -11.43 16.93 -12.92
CA ASN A 4 -10.65 17.08 -11.95
C ASN A 4 -9.46 16.31 -11.95
N ARG A 5 -8.93 15.96 -12.79
CA ARG A 5 -8.01 15.11 -12.95
C ARG A 5 -6.71 15.33 -12.34
N GLY A 6 -5.93 16.31 -12.57
CA GLY A 6 -4.63 16.54 -11.99
C GLY A 6 -4.67 16.65 -10.47
N HIS A 7 -5.73 17.18 -9.97
CA HIS A 7 -5.89 17.32 -8.53
C HIS A 7 -6.13 16.02 -7.84
N GLY A 8 -6.73 15.07 -8.53
CA GLY A 8 -7.09 13.81 -7.96
C GLY A 8 -5.89 13.04 -7.45
N MET A 9 -4.77 13.11 -8.15
CA MET A 9 -3.58 12.38 -7.76
C MET A 9 -3.07 12.82 -6.39
N SER A 10 -2.91 14.11 -6.17
CA SER A 10 -2.47 14.61 -4.87
C SER A 10 -3.44 14.28 -3.77
N LYS A 11 -4.73 14.40 -4.05
CA LYS A 11 -5.73 14.08 -3.05
C LYS A 11 -5.72 12.63 -2.67
N HIS A 12 -5.54 11.72 -3.64
CA HIS A 12 -5.47 10.31 -3.35
C HIS A 12 -4.29 9.98 -2.46
N LEU A 13 -3.14 10.58 -2.69
CA LEU A 13 -1.96 10.33 -1.90
C LEU A 13 -2.09 10.83 -0.47
N ARG A 14 -3.05 11.73 -0.21
CA ARG A 14 -3.27 12.28 1.13
C ARG A 14 -4.58 11.84 1.75
N SER A 15 -5.35 11.02 1.05
CA SER A 15 -6.66 10.63 1.53
C SER A 15 -6.56 9.73 2.75
N ALA A 16 -7.64 9.69 3.52
CA ALA A 16 -7.73 8.81 4.67
C ALA A 16 -7.59 7.35 4.23
N ARG A 17 -8.13 7.01 3.09
CA ARG A 17 -8.01 5.64 2.56
C ARG A 17 -6.58 5.29 2.20
N HIS A 18 -5.84 6.22 1.60
CA HIS A 18 -4.45 5.95 1.27
C HIS A 18 -3.64 5.77 2.54
N LYS A 19 -3.86 6.61 3.54
CA LYS A 19 -3.17 6.48 4.82
C LYS A 19 -3.50 5.15 5.50
N ALA A 20 -4.76 4.74 5.44
CA ALA A 20 -5.18 3.47 6.02
C ALA A 20 -4.52 2.29 5.30
N LEU A 21 -4.39 2.37 3.99
CA LEU A 21 -3.71 1.32 3.22
C LEU A 21 -2.26 1.21 3.63
N ILE A 22 -1.56 2.34 3.70
CA ILE A 22 -0.16 2.35 4.11
C ILE A 22 0.00 1.74 5.50
N ALA A 23 -0.82 2.16 6.44
CA ALA A 23 -0.73 1.66 7.80
C ALA A 23 -0.99 0.15 7.88
N ALA A 24 -1.98 -0.32 7.12
CA ALA A 24 -2.31 -1.75 7.11
C ALA A 24 -1.19 -2.59 6.51
N LEU A 25 -0.60 -2.11 5.42
CA LEU A 25 0.50 -2.84 4.77
C LEU A 25 1.75 -2.86 5.65
N LYS A 26 2.05 -1.74 6.29
CA LYS A 26 3.19 -1.68 7.19
C LYS A 26 3.00 -2.61 8.38
N ALA A 27 1.81 -2.61 8.96
CA ALA A 27 1.51 -3.49 10.08
C ALA A 27 1.62 -4.95 9.67
N ALA A 28 1.14 -5.30 8.48
CA ALA A 28 1.25 -6.67 7.98
C ALA A 28 2.72 -7.08 7.78
N ARG A 29 3.53 -6.17 7.25
CA ARG A 29 4.95 -6.44 7.08
C ARG A 29 5.64 -6.66 8.42
N GLU A 30 5.35 -5.79 9.39
CA GLU A 30 5.95 -5.89 10.71
C GLU A 30 5.50 -7.16 11.43
N SER A 31 4.24 -7.53 11.26
CA SER A 31 3.74 -8.78 11.84
C SER A 31 4.41 -10.00 11.23
N ALA A 32 4.79 -9.90 9.96
CA ALA A 32 5.53 -10.99 9.31
C ALA A 32 7.00 -11.01 9.72
N GLY A 33 7.45 -9.99 10.44
CA GLY A 33 8.82 -9.96 10.94
C GLY A 33 9.87 -9.66 9.92
N ILE A 34 9.52 -9.01 8.81
CA ILE A 34 10.48 -8.73 7.77
C ILE A 34 10.68 -7.24 7.56
N THR A 35 11.88 -6.88 7.12
CA THR A 35 12.23 -5.49 6.87
C THR A 35 11.67 -5.03 5.54
N GLN A 36 11.65 -3.71 5.32
CA GLN A 36 11.28 -3.16 4.03
C GLN A 36 12.15 -3.72 2.92
N ARG A 37 13.43 -3.83 3.18
CA ARG A 37 14.39 -4.32 2.20
C ARG A 37 14.16 -5.77 1.84
N GLU A 38 13.88 -6.59 2.85
CA GLU A 38 13.60 -8.00 2.61
C GLU A 38 12.31 -8.18 1.82
N LEU A 39 11.29 -7.40 2.13
CA LEU A 39 10.05 -7.48 1.37
C LEU A 39 10.27 -7.08 -0.09
N ALA A 40 11.02 -6.00 -0.32
CA ALA A 40 11.33 -5.58 -1.69
C ALA A 40 12.05 -6.69 -2.44
N ARG A 41 12.99 -7.36 -1.78
CA ARG A 41 13.71 -8.47 -2.38
C ARG A 41 12.77 -9.61 -2.78
N ARG A 42 11.86 -9.97 -1.89
CA ARG A 42 10.89 -11.04 -2.17
C ARG A 42 9.92 -10.68 -3.29
N LEU A 43 9.64 -9.40 -3.44
CA LEU A 43 8.79 -8.90 -4.51
C LEU A 43 9.55 -8.69 -5.81
N ASP A 44 10.86 -8.93 -5.79
CA ASP A 44 11.74 -8.70 -6.94
C ASP A 44 11.68 -7.24 -7.39
N ARG A 45 11.78 -6.34 -6.43
CA ARG A 45 11.74 -4.90 -6.67
C ARG A 45 12.97 -4.23 -6.09
N ALA A 46 13.23 -3.01 -6.54
CA ALA A 46 14.34 -2.20 -6.04
C ALA A 46 14.22 -2.00 -4.52
N HIS A 47 15.37 -1.80 -3.86
CA HIS A 47 15.43 -1.66 -2.39
C HIS A 47 14.47 -0.59 -1.87
N SER A 48 14.27 0.49 -2.60
CA SER A 48 13.46 1.60 -2.15
C SER A 48 11.96 1.41 -2.37
N PHE A 49 11.57 0.32 -3.02
CA PHE A 49 10.16 0.13 -3.41
C PHE A 49 9.22 0.18 -2.20
N VAL A 50 9.48 -0.64 -1.20
CA VAL A 50 8.59 -0.72 -0.03
C VAL A 50 8.63 0.58 0.77
N GLY A 51 9.81 1.19 0.89
CA GLY A 51 9.93 2.46 1.57
C GLY A 51 9.08 3.55 0.93
N LYS A 52 9.05 3.58 -0.40
CA LYS A 52 8.23 4.56 -1.12
C LYS A 52 6.74 4.32 -0.94
N ILE A 53 6.34 3.04 -0.88
CA ILE A 53 4.95 2.70 -0.59
C ILE A 53 4.57 3.17 0.82
N GLU A 54 5.40 2.83 1.80
CA GLU A 54 5.08 3.14 3.20
C GLU A 54 5.20 4.62 3.52
N SER A 55 5.97 5.37 2.76
CA SER A 55 6.06 6.82 2.93
C SER A 55 4.94 7.57 2.22
N GLY A 56 4.17 6.88 1.40
CA GLY A 56 3.09 7.50 0.63
C GLY A 56 3.52 8.10 -0.68
N GLU A 57 4.80 7.96 -1.06
CA GLU A 57 5.28 8.53 -2.32
C GLU A 57 4.77 7.77 -3.54
N ARG A 58 4.47 6.49 -3.37
CA ARG A 58 4.07 5.64 -4.48
C ARG A 58 2.82 4.85 -4.12
N GLN A 59 1.92 4.75 -5.07
CA GLN A 59 0.73 3.91 -4.89
C GLN A 59 0.99 2.52 -5.46
N LEU A 60 0.18 1.57 -5.01
CA LEU A 60 0.17 0.21 -5.57
C LEU A 60 -1.02 0.08 -6.51
N ASN A 61 -0.80 -0.56 -7.64
CA ASN A 61 -1.96 -0.99 -8.43
C ASN A 61 -2.48 -2.31 -7.83
N VAL A 62 -3.63 -2.76 -8.32
CA VAL A 62 -4.30 -3.92 -7.73
C VAL A 62 -3.45 -5.18 -7.81
N LEU A 63 -2.74 -5.39 -8.92
CA LEU A 63 -1.91 -6.57 -9.06
C LEU A 63 -0.71 -6.53 -8.12
N GLU A 64 -0.11 -5.36 -7.96
CA GLU A 64 0.97 -5.20 -6.99
C GLU A 64 0.47 -5.44 -5.57
N PHE A 65 -0.74 -4.99 -5.28
CA PHE A 65 -1.34 -5.24 -3.98
C PHE A 65 -1.49 -6.73 -3.71
N CYS A 66 -1.94 -7.49 -4.70
CA CYS A 66 -2.07 -8.92 -4.56
C CYS A 66 -0.74 -9.59 -4.28
N GLU A 67 0.30 -9.20 -5.03
CA GLU A 67 1.64 -9.75 -4.80
C GLU A 67 2.16 -9.43 -3.40
N TYR A 68 1.88 -8.22 -2.96
CA TYR A 68 2.30 -7.75 -1.65
C TYR A 68 1.63 -8.61 -0.55
N ALA A 69 0.31 -8.76 -0.65
CA ALA A 69 -0.43 -9.54 0.34
C ALA A 69 0.01 -11.00 0.34
N ASP A 70 0.16 -11.58 -0.85
CA ASP A 70 0.61 -12.96 -0.98
C ASP A 70 1.98 -13.19 -0.35
N THR A 71 2.90 -12.28 -0.64
CA THR A 71 4.27 -12.40 -0.13
C THR A 71 4.31 -12.29 1.39
N LEU A 72 3.45 -11.47 1.96
CA LEU A 72 3.37 -11.32 3.41
C LEU A 72 2.54 -12.41 4.08
N GLY A 73 1.85 -13.23 3.30
CA GLY A 73 0.92 -14.21 3.86
C GLY A 73 -0.27 -13.53 4.52
N ALA A 74 -0.61 -12.34 4.07
CA ALA A 74 -1.69 -11.56 4.66
C ALA A 74 -2.99 -11.80 3.90
N ASP A 75 -4.10 -11.60 4.60
CA ASP A 75 -5.43 -11.68 3.99
C ASP A 75 -5.69 -10.37 3.27
N GLY A 76 -5.53 -10.37 1.95
CA GLY A 76 -5.72 -9.17 1.13
C GLY A 76 -7.13 -8.61 1.23
N ALA A 77 -8.12 -9.48 1.34
CA ALA A 77 -9.50 -9.02 1.46
C ALA A 77 -9.72 -8.26 2.76
N GLU A 78 -9.10 -8.72 3.83
CA GLU A 78 -9.22 -8.04 5.12
C GLU A 78 -8.47 -6.69 5.11
N LEU A 79 -7.30 -6.66 4.49
CA LEU A 79 -6.57 -5.42 4.31
C LEU A 79 -7.41 -4.41 3.55
N LEU A 80 -8.04 -4.86 2.48
CA LEU A 80 -8.87 -3.98 1.66
C LEU A 80 -10.11 -3.51 2.42
N ARG A 81 -10.68 -4.35 3.25
CA ARG A 81 -11.82 -3.98 4.07
C ARG A 81 -11.47 -2.83 5.01
N THR A 82 -10.26 -2.89 5.59
CA THR A 82 -9.77 -1.82 6.45
C THR A 82 -9.70 -0.49 5.68
N VAL A 83 -9.22 -0.55 4.44
CA VAL A 83 -9.15 0.63 3.60
C VAL A 83 -10.54 1.16 3.28
N LEU A 84 -11.45 0.27 2.95
CA LEU A 84 -12.81 0.66 2.59
C LEU A 84 -13.56 1.31 3.76
N ARG A 85 -13.25 0.93 4.98
CA ARG A 85 -13.86 1.53 6.16
C ARG A 85 -13.39 2.94 6.43
N ALA A 86 -12.19 3.28 5.98
CA ALA A 86 -11.69 4.63 6.14
C ALA A 86 -12.43 5.56 5.20
N ARG A 87 -12.85 6.72 5.70
CA ARG A 87 -13.62 7.67 4.92
C ARG A 87 -12.83 8.94 4.69
N GLY A 88 -12.99 9.48 3.53
CA GLY A 88 -12.34 10.74 3.22
C GLY A 88 -11.31 10.67 2.12
#